data_73c1aaf36d4c1e8071089f670f0be8ba
#
_entry.id   73c1aaf36d4c1e8071089f670f0be8ba
#
_cell.length_a   1.000
_cell.length_b   1.000
_cell.length_c   1.000
_cell.angle_alpha   90.00
_cell.angle_beta   90.00
_cell.angle_gamma   90.00
#
_symmetry.space_group_name_H-M   'P 1'
#
loop_
_entity.id
_entity.type
_entity.pdbx_description
1 polymer ?
#
loop_
_entity_poly.entity_id
_entity_poly.type
_entity_poly.pdbx_seq_one_letter_code
_entity_poly.pdbx_strand_id
1 'polypeptide(L)'
;YIRRDNIPVWCGNSFHGQKSTVGITYKQKDMPFTESGIIPDLILNPHGFPSRMSLGQFIECLAAKQAAETGIFIDGTPFSNYDVKELPKALKKLGFSPYGTDIMYCGLTGRKMDVEIFMGPVYNIRLKHMVLDKVHGRARGPKQALTRQPLEGRSRDGGLKIGEMEKDAMVAHGMGQFLKERLMETSDITKVHVCDDCGMFAAKVIDKDYYRCKGCHNSTRISAIVIPHACKLLFQELTSVNILPRIRTEKSIYSNES
;
A
#
# COMPACT_ATOMS: atom_id res chain seq x y z
N TYR A 1 8.36 -1.73 -18.83
CA TYR A 1 8.33 -3.20 -18.72
C TYR A 1 8.48 -3.54 -17.24
N ILE A 2 7.37 -3.79 -16.55
CA ILE A 2 7.42 -4.39 -15.21
C ILE A 2 7.77 -5.86 -15.44
N ARG A 3 9.01 -6.23 -15.15
CA ARG A 3 9.44 -7.63 -15.22
C ARG A 3 8.65 -8.39 -14.16
N ARG A 4 7.82 -9.34 -14.59
CA ARG A 4 6.96 -10.17 -13.72
C ARG A 4 7.77 -11.29 -13.06
N ASP A 5 8.84 -10.93 -12.39
CA ASP A 5 9.59 -11.91 -11.61
C ASP A 5 8.85 -12.16 -10.30
N ASN A 6 8.73 -13.40 -9.90
CA ASN A 6 8.15 -13.80 -8.61
C ASN A 6 9.07 -13.42 -7.45
N ILE A 7 9.39 -12.14 -7.35
CA ILE A 7 10.22 -11.59 -6.27
C ILE A 7 9.33 -11.47 -5.03
N PRO A 8 9.71 -12.07 -3.90
CA PRO A 8 8.94 -11.91 -2.68
C PRO A 8 8.99 -10.46 -2.22
N VAL A 9 7.83 -9.86 -1.99
CA VAL A 9 7.74 -8.52 -1.39
C VAL A 9 8.27 -8.54 0.04
N TRP A 10 8.10 -9.68 0.73
CA TRP A 10 8.48 -9.86 2.10
C TRP A 10 9.42 -11.06 2.22
N CYS A 11 10.60 -10.84 2.76
CA CYS A 11 11.51 -11.85 3.23
C CYS A 11 11.62 -11.69 4.75
N GLY A 12 11.53 -12.75 5.53
CA GLY A 12 11.52 -12.65 6.97
C GLY A 12 12.40 -13.67 7.64
N ASN A 13 13.02 -13.27 8.73
CA ASN A 13 13.65 -14.19 9.68
C ASN A 13 12.61 -14.62 10.71
N SER A 14 12.30 -15.92 10.78
CA SER A 14 11.23 -16.44 11.61
C SER A 14 11.50 -16.36 13.10
N PHE A 15 12.79 -16.38 13.52
CA PHE A 15 13.16 -16.41 14.93
C PHE A 15 13.21 -15.01 15.57
N HIS A 16 13.48 -13.96 14.80
CA HIS A 16 13.69 -12.61 15.33
C HIS A 16 12.65 -11.61 14.87
N GLY A 17 11.64 -12.03 14.10
CA GLY A 17 10.59 -11.15 13.58
C GLY A 17 11.07 -10.07 12.62
N GLN A 18 12.27 -10.18 12.09
CA GLN A 18 12.90 -9.25 11.16
C GLN A 18 12.39 -9.48 9.73
N LYS A 19 11.13 -9.09 9.50
CA LYS A 19 10.55 -9.11 8.15
C LYS A 19 10.92 -7.83 7.41
N SER A 20 11.32 -7.97 6.15
CA SER A 20 11.60 -6.82 5.28
C SER A 20 11.22 -7.12 3.84
N THR A 21 11.15 -6.06 3.04
CA THR A 21 10.88 -6.17 1.60
C THR A 21 12.18 -6.26 0.84
N VAL A 22 12.17 -7.02 -0.27
CA VAL A 22 13.30 -7.04 -1.21
C VAL A 22 13.29 -5.74 -1.99
N GLY A 23 14.33 -4.92 -1.82
CA GLY A 23 14.47 -3.65 -2.51
C GLY A 23 14.97 -3.80 -3.94
N ILE A 24 15.97 -4.63 -4.14
CA ILE A 24 16.61 -4.88 -5.43
C ILE A 24 17.22 -6.28 -5.49
N THR A 25 17.35 -6.83 -6.67
CA THR A 25 18.07 -8.08 -6.91
C THR A 25 19.29 -7.81 -7.79
N TYR A 26 20.43 -8.34 -7.37
CA TYR A 26 21.69 -8.29 -8.13
C TYR A 26 22.01 -9.66 -8.73
N LYS A 27 22.76 -9.67 -9.82
CA LYS A 27 23.39 -10.90 -10.29
C LYS A 27 24.51 -11.31 -9.34
N GLN A 28 24.73 -12.61 -9.17
CA GLN A 28 25.76 -13.13 -8.25
C GLN A 28 27.15 -12.53 -8.52
N LYS A 29 27.52 -12.31 -9.78
CA LYS A 29 28.80 -11.72 -10.19
C LYS A 29 28.97 -10.25 -9.73
N ASP A 30 27.87 -9.53 -9.49
CA ASP A 30 27.88 -8.11 -9.11
C ASP A 30 27.81 -7.96 -7.58
N MET A 31 27.61 -9.05 -6.85
CA MET A 31 27.57 -9.07 -5.39
C MET A 31 28.99 -8.97 -4.81
N PRO A 32 29.14 -8.39 -3.60
CA PRO A 32 30.43 -8.38 -2.90
C PRO A 32 30.86 -9.81 -2.55
N PHE A 33 32.15 -10.06 -2.47
CA PHE A 33 32.72 -11.36 -2.14
C PHE A 33 33.90 -11.24 -1.17
N THR A 34 34.15 -12.29 -0.40
CA THR A 34 35.28 -12.39 0.51
C THR A 34 36.53 -12.84 -0.23
N GLU A 35 37.71 -12.74 0.42
CA GLU A 35 38.98 -13.26 -0.11
C GLU A 35 38.90 -14.77 -0.39
N SER A 36 38.13 -15.51 0.42
CA SER A 36 37.85 -16.95 0.22
C SER A 36 36.85 -17.25 -0.89
N GLY A 37 36.28 -16.23 -1.55
CA GLY A 37 35.30 -16.41 -2.64
C GLY A 37 33.84 -16.59 -2.18
N ILE A 38 33.55 -16.43 -0.90
CA ILE A 38 32.17 -16.53 -0.37
C ILE A 38 31.39 -15.29 -0.76
N ILE A 39 30.22 -15.49 -1.34
CA ILE A 39 29.31 -14.43 -1.79
C ILE A 39 28.05 -14.49 -0.91
N PRO A 40 27.60 -13.37 -0.30
CA PRO A 40 26.36 -13.35 0.46
C PRO A 40 25.14 -13.48 -0.44
N ASP A 41 24.12 -14.20 0.01
CA ASP A 41 22.82 -14.34 -0.69
C ASP A 41 21.88 -13.18 -0.41
N LEU A 42 22.06 -12.52 0.76
CA LEU A 42 21.18 -11.44 1.23
C LEU A 42 22.01 -10.35 1.90
N ILE A 43 21.74 -9.10 1.53
CA ILE A 43 22.30 -7.91 2.18
C ILE A 43 21.18 -7.19 2.93
N LEU A 44 21.34 -7.03 4.23
CA LEU A 44 20.38 -6.38 5.10
C LEU A 44 20.81 -4.95 5.45
N ASN A 45 19.84 -4.06 5.58
CA ASN A 45 20.09 -2.72 6.08
C ASN A 45 20.35 -2.78 7.61
N PRO A 46 21.50 -2.34 8.11
CA PRO A 46 21.83 -2.38 9.52
C PRO A 46 20.92 -1.51 10.39
N HIS A 47 20.27 -0.50 9.85
CA HIS A 47 19.33 0.35 10.58
C HIS A 47 18.07 -0.39 11.09
N GLY A 48 17.84 -1.59 10.59
CA GLY A 48 16.74 -2.45 11.09
C GLY A 48 16.99 -3.09 12.46
N PHE A 49 18.21 -3.02 13.02
CA PHE A 49 18.59 -3.70 14.26
C PHE A 49 18.50 -2.82 15.50
N PRO A 50 19.02 -1.56 15.53
CA PRO A 50 19.05 -0.77 16.76
C PRO A 50 17.68 -0.51 17.36
N SER A 51 16.71 -0.08 16.56
CA SER A 51 15.36 0.25 17.01
C SER A 51 14.55 -0.97 17.44
N ARG A 52 14.86 -2.14 16.89
CA ARG A 52 14.14 -3.39 17.18
C ARG A 52 14.79 -4.23 18.27
N MET A 53 16.00 -3.85 18.69
CA MET A 53 16.77 -4.52 19.77
C MET A 53 16.91 -6.04 19.53
N SER A 54 17.03 -6.48 18.27
CA SER A 54 17.10 -7.90 17.89
C SER A 54 18.55 -8.42 17.89
N LEU A 55 19.24 -8.30 19.04
CA LEU A 55 20.63 -8.75 19.20
C LEU A 55 20.79 -10.27 19.03
N GLY A 56 19.73 -11.03 19.31
CA GLY A 56 19.74 -12.48 19.13
C GLY A 56 20.08 -12.90 17.70
N GLN A 57 19.77 -12.11 16.70
CA GLN A 57 20.13 -12.40 15.30
C GLN A 57 21.65 -12.35 15.06
N PHE A 58 22.35 -11.43 15.70
CA PHE A 58 23.82 -11.39 15.61
C PHE A 58 24.45 -12.59 16.31
N ILE A 59 23.91 -12.99 17.47
CA ILE A 59 24.38 -14.19 18.20
C ILE A 59 24.11 -15.44 17.37
N GLU A 60 22.94 -15.57 16.75
CA GLU A 60 22.61 -16.66 15.82
C GLU A 60 23.64 -16.74 14.69
N CYS A 61 23.94 -15.61 14.06
CA CYS A 61 24.86 -15.54 12.94
C CYS A 61 26.29 -16.00 13.34
N LEU A 62 26.79 -15.56 14.49
CA LEU A 62 28.10 -15.98 15.03
C LEU A 62 28.11 -17.47 15.37
N ALA A 63 27.08 -17.93 16.07
CA ALA A 63 26.95 -19.33 16.44
C ALA A 63 26.82 -20.25 15.22
N ALA A 64 26.04 -19.84 14.23
CA ALA A 64 25.88 -20.56 12.99
C ALA A 64 27.17 -20.63 12.16
N LYS A 65 27.97 -19.56 12.16
CA LYS A 65 29.30 -19.55 11.52
C LYS A 65 30.24 -20.57 12.18
N GLN A 66 30.25 -20.62 13.52
CA GLN A 66 30.99 -21.64 14.26
C GLN A 66 30.46 -23.05 13.96
N ALA A 67 29.17 -23.24 14.01
CA ALA A 67 28.54 -24.54 13.77
C ALA A 67 28.83 -25.09 12.36
N ALA A 68 28.80 -24.22 11.35
CA ALA A 68 29.10 -24.61 9.96
C ALA A 68 30.53 -25.15 9.78
N GLU A 69 31.50 -24.55 10.46
CA GLU A 69 32.91 -24.95 10.38
C GLU A 69 33.25 -26.19 11.25
N THR A 70 32.57 -26.32 12.39
CA THR A 70 32.86 -27.44 13.30
C THR A 70 31.97 -28.66 13.11
N GLY A 71 30.86 -28.50 12.34
CA GLY A 71 29.91 -29.59 12.10
C GLY A 71 29.05 -29.97 13.33
N ILE A 72 29.00 -29.13 14.36
CA ILE A 72 28.24 -29.36 15.60
C ILE A 72 26.91 -28.63 15.58
N PHE A 73 25.93 -29.19 16.28
CA PHE A 73 24.67 -28.46 16.57
C PHE A 73 24.85 -27.61 17.82
N ILE A 74 24.44 -26.34 17.73
CA ILE A 74 24.42 -25.41 18.86
C ILE A 74 22.99 -25.25 19.33
N ASP A 75 22.75 -25.39 20.61
CA ASP A 75 21.46 -25.24 21.26
C ASP A 75 21.14 -23.72 21.37
N GLY A 76 20.14 -23.26 20.62
CA GLY A 76 19.64 -21.89 20.63
C GLY A 76 18.34 -21.72 21.43
N THR A 77 18.00 -22.70 22.34
CA THR A 77 16.78 -22.62 23.16
C THR A 77 16.78 -21.37 24.03
N PRO A 78 15.68 -20.58 24.04
CA PRO A 78 15.57 -19.41 24.88
C PRO A 78 15.80 -19.75 26.37
N PHE A 79 16.52 -18.86 27.04
CA PHE A 79 16.85 -19.01 28.49
C PHE A 79 17.75 -20.22 28.85
N SER A 80 18.42 -20.78 27.83
CA SER A 80 19.48 -21.78 28.08
C SER A 80 20.74 -21.12 28.67
N ASN A 81 21.57 -21.90 29.33
CA ASN A 81 22.84 -21.42 29.91
C ASN A 81 23.98 -21.36 28.88
N TYR A 82 23.69 -21.00 27.63
CA TYR A 82 24.73 -20.87 26.60
C TYR A 82 25.62 -19.66 26.88
N ASP A 83 26.92 -19.86 27.02
CA ASP A 83 27.86 -18.75 27.24
C ASP A 83 28.29 -18.11 25.91
N VAL A 84 27.65 -17.00 25.59
CA VAL A 84 27.96 -16.21 24.38
C VAL A 84 29.40 -15.71 24.34
N LYS A 85 30.09 -15.59 25.51
CA LYS A 85 31.47 -15.11 25.58
C LYS A 85 32.49 -16.12 25.03
N GLU A 86 32.10 -17.36 24.86
CA GLU A 86 32.95 -18.38 24.24
C GLU A 86 32.98 -18.32 22.73
N LEU A 87 31.94 -17.75 22.09
CA LEU A 87 31.84 -17.63 20.62
C LEU A 87 33.05 -16.91 19.98
N PRO A 88 33.48 -15.72 20.45
CA PRO A 88 34.64 -15.04 19.90
C PRO A 88 35.91 -15.84 19.99
N LYS A 89 36.09 -16.60 21.08
CA LYS A 89 37.26 -17.46 21.30
C LYS A 89 37.26 -18.65 20.34
N ALA A 90 36.11 -19.24 20.12
CA ALA A 90 35.92 -20.36 19.19
C ALA A 90 36.17 -19.93 17.74
N LEU A 91 35.62 -18.80 17.29
CA LEU A 91 35.85 -18.25 15.97
C LEU A 91 37.30 -17.92 15.72
N LYS A 92 37.99 -17.34 16.70
CA LYS A 92 39.43 -17.06 16.60
C LYS A 92 40.27 -18.34 16.44
N LYS A 93 39.91 -19.44 17.12
CA LYS A 93 40.60 -20.73 16.94
C LYS A 93 40.43 -21.30 15.53
N LEU A 94 39.28 -21.01 14.87
CA LEU A 94 38.97 -21.40 13.51
C LEU A 94 39.56 -20.49 12.44
N GLY A 95 40.29 -19.42 12.85
CA GLY A 95 40.93 -18.49 11.90
C GLY A 95 40.04 -17.33 11.46
N PHE A 96 38.82 -17.19 12.01
CA PHE A 96 37.91 -16.10 11.71
C PHE A 96 38.06 -14.90 12.67
N SER A 97 37.52 -13.76 12.26
CA SER A 97 37.39 -12.62 13.14
C SER A 97 36.51 -12.97 14.35
N PRO A 98 36.89 -12.62 15.58
CA PRO A 98 36.12 -12.89 16.78
C PRO A 98 34.73 -12.30 16.77
N TYR A 99 34.52 -11.23 15.99
CA TYR A 99 33.27 -10.50 15.88
C TYR A 99 32.49 -10.82 14.61
N GLY A 100 32.90 -11.85 13.84
CA GLY A 100 32.20 -12.28 12.63
C GLY A 100 32.30 -11.31 11.46
N THR A 101 33.27 -10.40 11.51
CA THR A 101 33.53 -9.44 10.43
C THR A 101 34.48 -10.02 9.41
N ASP A 102 34.23 -9.74 8.13
CA ASP A 102 35.07 -10.14 7.00
C ASP A 102 35.40 -8.92 6.12
N ILE A 103 36.57 -8.94 5.51
CA ILE A 103 36.96 -7.98 4.49
C ILE A 103 36.40 -8.46 3.16
N MET A 104 35.70 -7.57 2.46
CA MET A 104 35.05 -7.92 1.19
C MET A 104 35.56 -7.06 0.03
N TYR A 105 35.38 -7.58 -1.17
CA TYR A 105 35.68 -6.94 -2.43
C TYR A 105 34.38 -6.60 -3.15
N CYS A 106 34.31 -5.43 -3.78
CA CYS A 106 33.15 -5.01 -4.55
C CYS A 106 33.03 -5.82 -5.84
N GLY A 107 31.91 -6.51 -6.04
CA GLY A 107 31.69 -7.34 -7.24
C GLY A 107 31.64 -6.56 -8.55
N LEU A 108 31.26 -5.27 -8.52
CA LEU A 108 31.20 -4.41 -9.70
C LEU A 108 32.57 -3.86 -10.10
N THR A 109 33.42 -3.48 -9.12
CA THR A 109 34.69 -2.81 -9.39
C THR A 109 35.92 -3.66 -9.13
N GLY A 110 35.77 -4.79 -8.41
CA GLY A 110 36.86 -5.64 -7.96
C GLY A 110 37.75 -5.02 -6.87
N ARG A 111 37.42 -3.82 -6.38
CA ARG A 111 38.21 -3.12 -5.36
C ARG A 111 37.90 -3.65 -3.97
N LYS A 112 38.93 -3.74 -3.13
CA LYS A 112 38.81 -4.01 -1.71
C LYS A 112 37.96 -2.90 -1.06
N MET A 113 37.04 -3.27 -0.18
CA MET A 113 36.31 -2.32 0.62
C MET A 113 37.08 -1.99 1.90
N ASP A 114 37.19 -0.73 2.24
CA ASP A 114 37.90 -0.24 3.45
C ASP A 114 37.01 -0.33 4.71
N VAL A 115 36.18 -1.37 4.77
CA VAL A 115 35.26 -1.62 5.88
C VAL A 115 35.23 -3.10 6.23
N GLU A 116 35.04 -3.39 7.50
CA GLU A 116 34.77 -4.73 7.99
C GLU A 116 33.24 -5.00 7.92
N ILE A 117 32.84 -6.04 7.21
CA ILE A 117 31.43 -6.36 7.01
C ILE A 117 31.08 -7.58 7.85
N PHE A 118 30.06 -7.42 8.70
CA PHE A 118 29.50 -8.53 9.48
C PHE A 118 28.77 -9.49 8.55
N MET A 119 29.19 -10.74 8.52
CA MET A 119 28.64 -11.77 7.66
C MET A 119 28.63 -13.13 8.31
N GLY A 120 27.58 -13.89 8.09
CA GLY A 120 27.47 -15.28 8.50
C GLY A 120 26.11 -15.88 8.13
N PRO A 121 25.91 -17.19 8.34
CA PRO A 121 24.66 -17.87 8.06
C PRO A 121 23.56 -17.40 9.01
N VAL A 122 22.38 -17.15 8.49
CA VAL A 122 21.16 -16.82 9.26
C VAL A 122 19.98 -17.56 8.63
N TYR A 123 19.09 -18.09 9.47
CA TYR A 123 17.90 -18.76 8.99
C TYR A 123 16.89 -17.75 8.46
N ASN A 124 16.58 -17.84 7.18
CA ASN A 124 15.62 -16.96 6.50
C ASN A 124 14.51 -17.78 5.85
N ILE A 125 13.29 -17.29 5.96
CA ILE A 125 12.10 -17.86 5.32
C ILE A 125 11.66 -16.94 4.18
N ARG A 126 11.44 -17.52 3.00
CA ARG A 126 10.78 -16.82 1.91
C ARG A 126 9.27 -16.77 2.19
N LEU A 127 8.71 -15.58 2.30
CA LEU A 127 7.29 -15.41 2.51
C LEU A 127 6.52 -15.46 1.17
N LYS A 128 5.29 -15.92 1.23
CA LYS A 128 4.40 -16.08 0.07
C LYS A 128 3.90 -14.78 -0.57
N HIS A 129 4.16 -13.66 0.07
CA HIS A 129 3.70 -12.34 -0.40
C HIS A 129 4.56 -11.86 -1.56
N MET A 130 4.04 -11.92 -2.77
CA MET A 130 4.75 -11.52 -3.99
C MET A 130 4.12 -10.27 -4.60
N VAL A 131 4.92 -9.48 -5.32
CA VAL A 131 4.46 -8.22 -5.95
C VAL A 131 3.30 -8.49 -6.90
N LEU A 132 3.39 -9.54 -7.71
CA LEU A 132 2.36 -9.90 -8.68
C LEU A 132 0.98 -10.09 -8.06
N ASP A 133 0.92 -10.64 -6.85
CA ASP A 133 -0.33 -10.89 -6.15
C ASP A 133 -0.91 -9.62 -5.50
N LYS A 134 -0.15 -8.54 -5.43
CA LYS A 134 -0.53 -7.28 -4.76
C LYS A 134 -0.70 -6.11 -5.73
N VAL A 135 -0.12 -6.18 -6.91
CA VAL A 135 -0.30 -5.15 -7.95
C VAL A 135 -1.78 -5.04 -8.31
N HIS A 136 -2.30 -3.84 -8.22
CA HIS A 136 -3.66 -3.54 -8.61
C HIS A 136 -3.74 -2.16 -9.27
N GLY A 137 -4.53 -2.06 -10.33
CA GLY A 137 -4.83 -0.83 -11.03
C GLY A 137 -6.20 -0.90 -11.67
N ARG A 138 -6.89 0.21 -11.71
CA ARG A 138 -8.22 0.32 -12.31
C ARG A 138 -8.36 1.64 -13.07
N ALA A 139 -8.86 1.60 -14.29
CA ALA A 139 -9.33 2.78 -15.02
C ALA A 139 -10.85 2.92 -14.89
N ARG A 140 -11.60 1.98 -15.44
CA ARG A 140 -13.05 1.81 -15.29
C ARG A 140 -13.37 0.34 -15.03
N GLY A 141 -14.44 0.08 -14.29
CA GLY A 141 -14.83 -1.27 -13.95
C GLY A 141 -16.20 -1.32 -13.27
N PRO A 142 -16.56 -2.42 -12.62
CA PRO A 142 -17.86 -2.64 -12.02
C PRO A 142 -18.17 -1.63 -10.93
N LYS A 143 -19.44 -1.24 -10.81
CA LYS A 143 -19.96 -0.29 -9.81
C LYS A 143 -21.00 -0.96 -8.92
N GLN A 144 -21.15 -0.44 -7.70
CA GLN A 144 -22.21 -0.86 -6.79
C GLN A 144 -23.60 -0.48 -7.35
N ALA A 145 -24.58 -1.34 -7.15
CA ALA A 145 -25.93 -1.08 -7.63
C ALA A 145 -26.60 0.11 -6.91
N LEU A 146 -26.44 0.21 -5.60
CA LEU A 146 -27.09 1.23 -4.77
C LEU A 146 -26.45 2.61 -4.94
N THR A 147 -25.16 2.74 -4.68
CA THR A 147 -24.45 4.03 -4.70
C THR A 147 -23.88 4.40 -6.05
N ARG A 148 -23.80 3.46 -6.98
CA ARG A 148 -23.13 3.57 -8.29
C ARG A 148 -21.66 4.00 -8.21
N GLN A 149 -21.06 3.86 -7.05
CA GLN A 149 -19.63 4.07 -6.83
C GLN A 149 -18.84 2.82 -7.26
N PRO A 150 -17.54 2.96 -7.58
CA PRO A 150 -16.68 1.81 -7.83
C PRO A 150 -16.73 0.80 -6.68
N LEU A 151 -16.69 -0.49 -7.01
CA LEU A 151 -16.55 -1.54 -5.99
C LEU A 151 -15.22 -1.38 -5.25
N GLU A 152 -15.12 -1.96 -4.07
CA GLU A 152 -13.90 -2.04 -3.26
C GLU A 152 -13.28 -3.43 -3.39
N GLY A 153 -11.94 -3.48 -3.39
CA GLY A 153 -11.16 -4.71 -3.37
C GLY A 153 -10.61 -5.14 -4.71
N ARG A 154 -9.36 -5.59 -4.70
CA ARG A 154 -8.62 -6.08 -5.87
C ARG A 154 -9.33 -7.24 -6.56
N SER A 155 -9.89 -8.18 -5.79
CA SER A 155 -10.56 -9.39 -6.31
C SER A 155 -11.81 -9.10 -7.15
N ARG A 156 -12.41 -7.91 -6.99
CA ARG A 156 -13.60 -7.47 -7.72
C ARG A 156 -13.28 -6.41 -8.77
N ASP A 157 -12.02 -6.24 -9.12
CA ASP A 157 -11.58 -5.15 -9.99
C ASP A 157 -12.04 -3.77 -9.46
N GLY A 158 -11.94 -3.61 -8.15
CA GLY A 158 -12.40 -2.42 -7.43
C GLY A 158 -11.45 -1.23 -7.55
N GLY A 159 -11.95 -0.06 -7.19
CA GLY A 159 -11.18 1.18 -7.13
C GLY A 159 -10.35 1.31 -5.85
N LEU A 160 -9.51 2.34 -5.83
CA LEU A 160 -8.79 2.77 -4.64
C LEU A 160 -9.58 3.90 -3.98
N LYS A 161 -9.69 3.86 -2.66
CA LYS A 161 -10.37 4.88 -1.87
C LYS A 161 -9.47 6.10 -1.69
N ILE A 162 -9.99 7.27 -2.02
CA ILE A 162 -9.39 8.54 -1.62
C ILE A 162 -9.90 8.86 -0.22
N GLY A 163 -9.01 8.82 0.77
CA GLY A 163 -9.34 9.12 2.14
C GLY A 163 -9.49 10.61 2.41
N GLU A 164 -9.86 10.96 3.62
CA GLU A 164 -10.06 12.34 4.05
C GLU A 164 -8.74 13.13 4.06
N MET A 165 -7.64 12.51 4.48
CA MET A 165 -6.31 13.12 4.48
C MET A 165 -5.80 13.39 3.05
N GLU A 166 -6.03 12.50 2.10
CA GLU A 166 -5.68 12.68 0.70
C GLU A 166 -6.49 13.84 0.07
N LYS A 167 -7.78 13.93 0.40
CA LYS A 167 -8.63 15.07 0.03
C LYS A 167 -8.05 16.39 0.57
N ASP A 168 -7.64 16.42 1.83
CA ASP A 168 -7.09 17.61 2.47
C ASP A 168 -5.80 18.08 1.79
N ALA A 169 -4.93 17.16 1.40
CA ALA A 169 -3.73 17.46 0.62
C ALA A 169 -4.08 18.11 -0.74
N MET A 170 -5.07 17.57 -1.44
CA MET A 170 -5.53 18.14 -2.72
C MET A 170 -6.12 19.54 -2.55
N VAL A 171 -6.88 19.77 -1.49
CA VAL A 171 -7.46 21.09 -1.17
C VAL A 171 -6.35 22.09 -0.85
N ALA A 172 -5.35 21.71 -0.05
CA ALA A 172 -4.22 22.55 0.29
C ALA A 172 -3.40 23.00 -0.94
N HIS A 173 -3.31 22.14 -1.96
CA HIS A 173 -2.68 22.48 -3.24
C HIS A 173 -3.58 23.25 -4.21
N GLY A 174 -4.83 23.57 -3.87
CA GLY A 174 -5.76 24.28 -4.71
C GLY A 174 -6.25 23.48 -5.94
N MET A 175 -6.23 22.15 -5.88
CA MET A 175 -6.54 21.23 -7.00
C MET A 175 -8.06 20.96 -7.10
N GLY A 176 -8.90 22.00 -7.10
CA GLY A 176 -10.36 21.87 -7.09
C GLY A 176 -10.92 21.11 -8.29
N GLN A 177 -10.42 21.36 -9.51
CA GLN A 177 -10.86 20.68 -10.72
C GLN A 177 -10.51 19.18 -10.69
N PHE A 178 -9.31 18.84 -10.25
CA PHE A 178 -8.88 17.45 -10.10
C PHE A 178 -9.71 16.71 -9.05
N LEU A 179 -10.01 17.38 -7.94
CA LEU A 179 -10.86 16.83 -6.89
C LEU A 179 -12.27 16.54 -7.41
N LYS A 180 -12.86 17.47 -8.16
CA LYS A 180 -14.16 17.26 -8.82
C LYS A 180 -14.14 16.09 -9.78
N GLU A 181 -13.11 15.98 -10.62
CA GLU A 181 -12.95 14.85 -11.53
C GLU A 181 -12.90 13.53 -10.75
N ARG A 182 -12.06 13.43 -9.71
CA ARG A 182 -11.85 12.17 -8.97
C ARG A 182 -13.03 11.75 -8.11
N LEU A 183 -13.72 12.68 -7.49
CA LEU A 183 -14.84 12.38 -6.59
C LEU A 183 -16.20 12.27 -7.31
N MET A 184 -16.33 12.83 -8.50
CA MET A 184 -17.60 12.84 -9.23
C MET A 184 -17.49 12.23 -10.63
N GLU A 185 -16.69 12.79 -11.52
CA GLU A 185 -16.72 12.44 -12.95
C GLU A 185 -16.26 11.00 -13.20
N THR A 186 -15.20 10.57 -12.55
CA THR A 186 -14.68 9.19 -12.65
C THR A 186 -15.35 8.21 -11.70
N SER A 187 -16.16 8.68 -10.74
CA SER A 187 -16.84 7.87 -9.73
C SER A 187 -18.30 7.60 -10.10
N ASP A 188 -19.20 8.49 -9.73
CA ASP A 188 -20.66 8.26 -9.76
C ASP A 188 -21.47 9.41 -10.36
N ILE A 189 -20.93 10.07 -11.37
CA ILE A 189 -21.63 11.17 -12.06
C ILE A 189 -23.03 10.77 -12.51
N THR A 190 -24.02 11.60 -12.24
CA THR A 190 -25.40 11.38 -12.63
C THR A 190 -26.06 12.72 -13.01
N LYS A 191 -26.79 12.72 -14.13
CA LYS A 191 -27.63 13.83 -14.54
C LYS A 191 -29.01 13.69 -13.91
N VAL A 192 -29.46 14.69 -13.20
CA VAL A 192 -30.80 14.74 -12.58
C VAL A 192 -31.53 16.00 -13.02
N HIS A 193 -32.84 15.99 -12.92
CA HIS A 193 -33.69 17.10 -13.27
C HIS A 193 -34.37 17.65 -12.01
N VAL A 194 -34.33 18.95 -11.84
CA VAL A 194 -34.84 19.66 -10.65
C VAL A 194 -35.87 20.68 -11.09
N CYS A 195 -36.95 20.75 -10.35
CA CYS A 195 -37.98 21.77 -10.55
C CYS A 195 -37.49 23.12 -10.02
N ASP A 196 -37.49 24.16 -10.84
CA ASP A 196 -37.02 25.48 -10.45
C ASP A 196 -37.97 26.20 -9.47
N ASP A 197 -39.24 25.75 -9.39
CA ASP A 197 -40.23 26.32 -8.50
C ASP A 197 -40.09 25.81 -7.05
N CYS A 198 -39.91 24.48 -6.86
CA CYS A 198 -39.90 23.89 -5.53
C CYS A 198 -38.56 23.29 -5.12
N GLY A 199 -37.59 23.17 -6.02
CA GLY A 199 -36.28 22.63 -5.74
C GLY A 199 -36.22 21.12 -5.58
N MET A 200 -37.29 20.39 -5.90
CA MET A 200 -37.34 18.92 -5.78
C MET A 200 -36.98 18.22 -7.10
N PHE A 201 -36.57 16.96 -7.00
CA PHE A 201 -36.30 16.14 -8.18
C PHE A 201 -37.58 15.93 -9.02
N ALA A 202 -37.46 16.23 -10.29
CA ALA A 202 -38.51 15.94 -11.28
C ALA A 202 -38.35 14.52 -11.83
N ALA A 203 -39.46 13.84 -12.02
CA ALA A 203 -39.52 12.48 -12.56
C ALA A 203 -39.75 12.49 -14.08
N LYS A 204 -39.08 11.60 -14.81
CA LYS A 204 -39.39 11.36 -16.23
C LYS A 204 -40.75 10.74 -16.36
N VAL A 205 -41.57 11.23 -17.26
CA VAL A 205 -42.87 10.61 -17.58
C VAL A 205 -42.58 9.42 -18.48
N ILE A 206 -43.14 8.25 -18.14
CA ILE A 206 -42.78 6.95 -18.72
C ILE A 206 -42.99 7.01 -20.21
N ASP A 207 -43.90 7.28 -20.88
CA ASP A 207 -44.07 7.18 -22.30
C ASP A 207 -43.78 8.49 -23.09
N LYS A 208 -43.17 9.45 -22.42
CA LYS A 208 -42.93 10.76 -23.01
C LYS A 208 -41.54 11.26 -22.68
N ASP A 209 -40.93 12.03 -23.57
CA ASP A 209 -39.59 12.53 -23.41
C ASP A 209 -39.53 13.90 -22.70
N TYR A 210 -40.30 14.03 -21.62
CA TYR A 210 -40.25 15.18 -20.74
C TYR A 210 -40.28 14.79 -19.26
N TYR A 211 -39.85 15.73 -18.43
CA TYR A 211 -39.81 15.59 -16.98
C TYR A 211 -40.96 16.39 -16.35
N ARG A 212 -41.50 15.90 -15.26
CA ARG A 212 -42.58 16.55 -14.51
C ARG A 212 -42.28 16.56 -13.03
N CYS A 213 -42.49 17.69 -12.37
CA CYS A 213 -42.50 17.78 -10.93
C CYS A 213 -43.77 17.19 -10.36
N LYS A 214 -43.66 16.25 -9.44
CA LYS A 214 -44.85 15.62 -8.80
C LYS A 214 -45.54 16.56 -7.80
N GLY A 215 -44.81 17.50 -7.19
CA GLY A 215 -45.38 18.45 -6.23
C GLY A 215 -46.04 19.66 -6.87
N CYS A 216 -45.35 20.33 -7.79
CA CYS A 216 -45.86 21.55 -8.47
C CYS A 216 -46.63 21.24 -9.75
N HIS A 217 -46.65 19.97 -10.23
CA HIS A 217 -47.21 19.56 -11.50
C HIS A 217 -46.62 20.30 -12.73
N ASN A 218 -45.55 21.02 -12.54
CA ASN A 218 -44.85 21.78 -13.59
C ASN A 218 -44.01 20.85 -14.47
N SER A 219 -43.97 21.10 -15.77
CA SER A 219 -43.16 20.39 -16.77
C SER A 219 -42.28 21.31 -17.62
N THR A 220 -42.44 22.62 -17.51
CA THR A 220 -41.71 23.61 -18.34
C THR A 220 -40.50 24.22 -17.61
N ARG A 221 -40.62 24.43 -16.31
CA ARG A 221 -39.56 25.04 -15.47
C ARG A 221 -38.76 23.96 -14.75
N ILE A 222 -37.96 23.24 -15.51
CA ILE A 222 -37.16 22.14 -15.03
C ILE A 222 -35.72 22.30 -15.54
N SER A 223 -34.77 22.40 -14.63
CA SER A 223 -33.35 22.51 -14.92
C SER A 223 -32.67 21.15 -14.79
N ALA A 224 -31.75 20.88 -15.71
CA ALA A 224 -30.90 19.68 -15.65
C ALA A 224 -29.59 20.02 -14.93
N ILE A 225 -29.27 19.31 -13.89
CA ILE A 225 -28.04 19.45 -13.12
C ILE A 225 -27.26 18.15 -13.09
N VAL A 226 -25.94 18.26 -12.85
CA VAL A 226 -25.06 17.10 -12.73
C VAL A 226 -24.54 17.04 -11.29
N ILE A 227 -24.81 15.92 -10.63
CA ILE A 227 -24.43 15.67 -9.24
C ILE A 227 -23.91 14.24 -9.08
N PRO A 228 -23.16 13.94 -7.99
CA PRO A 228 -22.84 12.57 -7.63
C PRO A 228 -24.11 11.76 -7.32
N HIS A 229 -24.16 10.51 -7.76
CA HIS A 229 -25.33 9.64 -7.49
C HIS A 229 -25.54 9.41 -5.99
N ALA A 230 -24.45 9.30 -5.22
CA ALA A 230 -24.52 9.19 -3.76
C ALA A 230 -25.21 10.41 -3.12
N CYS A 231 -25.01 11.62 -3.65
CA CYS A 231 -25.70 12.82 -3.19
C CYS A 231 -27.19 12.77 -3.51
N LYS A 232 -27.58 12.29 -4.72
CA LYS A 232 -28.98 12.04 -5.07
C LYS A 232 -29.62 11.06 -4.09
N LEU A 233 -28.94 9.95 -3.80
CA LEU A 233 -29.42 8.93 -2.85
C LEU A 233 -29.62 9.53 -1.46
N LEU A 234 -28.64 10.30 -0.95
CA LEU A 234 -28.74 10.99 0.34
C LEU A 234 -29.97 11.90 0.40
N PHE A 235 -30.23 12.69 -0.64
CA PHE A 235 -31.41 13.58 -0.68
C PHE A 235 -32.72 12.79 -0.68
N GLN A 236 -32.77 11.66 -1.34
CA GLN A 236 -33.94 10.79 -1.33
C GLN A 236 -34.15 10.14 0.06
N GLU A 237 -33.08 9.71 0.73
CA GLU A 237 -33.15 9.15 2.08
C GLU A 237 -33.56 10.21 3.09
N LEU A 238 -33.03 11.43 3.04
CA LEU A 238 -33.47 12.55 3.88
C LEU A 238 -34.93 12.87 3.67
N THR A 239 -35.40 12.84 2.43
CA THR A 239 -36.84 13.07 2.12
C THR A 239 -37.72 11.99 2.74
N SER A 240 -37.24 10.73 2.81
CA SER A 240 -37.98 9.63 3.42
C SER A 240 -38.18 9.78 4.93
N VAL A 241 -37.28 10.49 5.61
CA VAL A 241 -37.38 10.83 7.05
C VAL A 241 -37.95 12.23 7.31
N ASN A 242 -38.68 12.78 6.35
CA ASN A 242 -39.35 14.09 6.40
C ASN A 242 -38.40 15.31 6.42
N ILE A 243 -37.15 15.16 6.02
CA ILE A 243 -36.22 16.27 5.82
C ILE A 243 -36.14 16.54 4.32
N LEU A 244 -36.65 17.66 3.85
CA LEU A 244 -36.72 17.99 2.43
C LEU A 244 -35.60 18.93 2.00
N PRO A 245 -34.51 18.42 1.39
CA PRO A 245 -33.50 19.25 0.77
C PRO A 245 -34.04 19.86 -0.53
N ARG A 246 -34.00 21.18 -0.65
CA ARG A 246 -34.40 21.91 -1.85
C ARG A 246 -33.18 22.46 -2.59
N ILE A 247 -33.05 22.10 -3.84
CA ILE A 247 -31.95 22.54 -4.69
C ILE A 247 -32.38 23.84 -5.38
N ARG A 248 -31.63 24.90 -5.15
CA ARG A 248 -31.80 26.17 -5.84
C ARG A 248 -30.92 26.21 -7.10
N THR A 249 -31.53 26.59 -8.21
CA THR A 249 -30.83 26.81 -9.49
C THR A 249 -30.83 28.31 -9.80
N GLU A 250 -30.00 28.76 -10.72
CA GLU A 250 -30.00 30.16 -11.18
C GLU A 250 -31.34 30.61 -11.76
N LYS A 251 -32.16 29.66 -12.23
CA LYS A 251 -33.50 29.90 -12.75
C LYS A 251 -34.60 29.76 -11.68
N SER A 252 -34.22 29.52 -10.44
CA SER A 252 -35.19 29.40 -9.33
C SER A 252 -35.88 30.71 -9.06
N ILE A 253 -37.19 30.68 -8.76
CA ILE A 253 -37.97 31.87 -8.37
C ILE A 253 -37.39 32.56 -7.14
N TYR A 254 -36.75 31.80 -6.24
CA TYR A 254 -36.16 32.28 -4.99
C TYR A 254 -34.71 32.74 -5.09
N SER A 255 -34.13 32.82 -6.30
CA SER A 255 -32.73 33.26 -6.48
C SER A 255 -32.51 34.76 -6.28
N ASN A 256 -33.57 35.56 -6.17
CA ASN A 256 -33.53 37.01 -6.03
C ASN A 256 -33.74 37.52 -4.60
N GLU A 257 -33.80 36.63 -3.62
CA GLU A 257 -33.91 37.01 -2.19
C GLU A 257 -32.61 36.69 -1.45
N SER A 258 -31.56 37.47 -1.74
CA SER A 258 -30.31 37.50 -0.96
C SER A 258 -29.87 38.94 -0.73
#